data_1e98a566589f20a44a024c0efc14920d
#
_entry.id   1e98a566589f20a44a024c0efc14920d
#
_cell.length_a   1.000
_cell.length_b   1.000
_cell.length_c   1.000
_cell.angle_alpha   90.00
_cell.angle_beta   90.00
_cell.angle_gamma   90.00
#
_symmetry.space_group_name_H-M   'P 1'
#
loop_
_entity.id
_entity.type
_entity.pdbx_description
1 polymer ?
#
loop_
_entity_poly.entity_id
_entity_poly.type
_entity_poly.pdbx_seq_one_letter_code
_entity_poly.pdbx_strand_id
1 'polypeptide(L)'
;MSKQFCKNYPDDLLSREQEYKHQGLWTGERLKDRYEKIISGRSMDLAVVDNRGNALNHGELWASSGKLADALTKQGVQKGDVVIIFLPNLVEWQVALLGIMRMGGIPANLPTRTDADSLSYVAELTGTRAIVTSDQHFLKSTREIAVTASELCEHRIDILFLDETIKTLEQINQKKIQRAPDISKLDHIMFTSSTTGRAKAVMHSSDTLAALNLTFTERFSLGPNDSIFMASPLGHSVGTIHGARLSLYNASPLVLQDVWNPEEALSMIQEYNCVFTAAATPFLKDLLEVNWRGDKPKLAPMRWFLCGGAQVPQTLMERVEKEFPNTFVTLLWGMTEGGLTTSLSNSPPEKILTTAGIGLPGLEMRILDSGGKILTNGEVGELVIRGPGVFIGYYGQKDLYKSLITSEGFFRTGDLATLDQSGYLRITGRLKDLIIRGGVNISPVPIEDALSSHPDIYGVAVIG
;
A
#
# COMPACT_ATOMS: atom_id res chain seq x y z
N MET A 1 -22.24 17.51 4.49
CA MET A 1 -22.47 16.29 3.69
C MET A 1 -21.48 15.15 4.02
N SER A 2 -20.24 15.39 4.47
CA SER A 2 -19.20 14.38 4.70
C SER A 2 -19.45 13.38 5.84
N LYS A 3 -20.08 13.78 6.93
CA LYS A 3 -20.27 12.93 8.13
C LYS A 3 -21.29 11.78 7.96
N GLN A 4 -22.12 11.82 6.93
CA GLN A 4 -23.19 10.80 6.71
C GLN A 4 -22.73 9.61 5.87
N PHE A 5 -21.64 9.78 5.10
CA PHE A 5 -21.12 8.76 4.17
C PHE A 5 -20.33 7.62 4.84
N CYS A 6 -19.80 7.89 6.06
CA CYS A 6 -18.90 6.95 6.74
C CYS A 6 -19.60 6.01 7.73
N LYS A 7 -20.94 6.02 7.81
CA LYS A 7 -21.64 5.33 8.92
C LYS A 7 -21.91 3.85 8.66
N ASN A 8 -22.04 3.42 7.41
CA ASN A 8 -22.40 2.03 7.09
C ASN A 8 -21.52 1.48 5.97
N TYR A 9 -21.16 0.21 6.08
CA TYR A 9 -20.64 -0.55 4.96
C TYR A 9 -21.66 -0.57 3.82
N PRO A 10 -21.22 -0.68 2.55
CA PRO A 10 -22.12 -1.04 1.47
C PRO A 10 -22.87 -2.34 1.78
N ASP A 11 -24.11 -2.45 1.30
CA ASP A 11 -24.99 -3.58 1.62
C ASP A 11 -24.41 -4.95 1.20
N ASP A 12 -23.63 -4.96 0.11
CA ASP A 12 -22.90 -6.11 -0.40
C ASP A 12 -21.78 -6.60 0.55
N LEU A 13 -21.15 -5.70 1.29
CA LEU A 13 -20.15 -6.05 2.31
C LEU A 13 -20.80 -6.45 3.63
N LEU A 14 -21.92 -5.82 4.01
CA LEU A 14 -22.66 -6.18 5.23
C LEU A 14 -23.17 -7.62 5.18
N SER A 15 -23.64 -8.07 4.03
CA SER A 15 -24.13 -9.44 3.86
C SER A 15 -23.07 -10.50 4.13
N ARG A 16 -21.78 -10.16 4.06
CA ARG A 16 -20.63 -11.07 4.24
C ARG A 16 -19.83 -10.81 5.52
N GLU A 17 -20.20 -9.80 6.30
CA GLU A 17 -19.51 -9.47 7.55
C GLU A 17 -19.46 -10.67 8.51
N GLN A 18 -20.56 -11.39 8.64
CA GLN A 18 -20.65 -12.57 9.51
C GLN A 18 -19.75 -13.71 9.03
N GLU A 19 -19.69 -13.95 7.72
CA GLU A 19 -18.82 -14.95 7.10
C GLU A 19 -17.35 -14.64 7.38
N TYR A 20 -16.89 -13.40 7.10
CA TYR A 20 -15.50 -13.00 7.34
C TYR A 20 -15.11 -13.01 8.83
N LYS A 21 -16.05 -12.70 9.72
CA LYS A 21 -15.85 -12.84 11.17
C LYS A 21 -15.73 -14.30 11.59
N HIS A 22 -16.56 -15.17 11.04
CA HIS A 22 -16.50 -16.62 11.33
C HIS A 22 -15.19 -17.25 10.84
N GLN A 23 -14.68 -16.79 9.70
CA GLN A 23 -13.37 -17.19 9.16
C GLN A 23 -12.18 -16.58 9.91
N GLY A 24 -12.41 -15.69 10.88
CA GLY A 24 -11.36 -14.98 11.62
C GLY A 24 -10.63 -13.90 10.80
N LEU A 25 -11.11 -13.58 9.59
CA LEU A 25 -10.50 -12.59 8.71
C LEU A 25 -10.88 -11.14 9.10
N TRP A 26 -12.06 -10.96 9.70
CA TRP A 26 -12.50 -9.68 10.28
C TRP A 26 -12.61 -9.82 11.80
N THR A 27 -11.62 -9.27 12.49
CA THR A 27 -11.52 -9.40 13.96
C THR A 27 -12.14 -8.23 14.71
N GLY A 28 -12.43 -7.11 14.03
CA GLY A 28 -12.83 -5.85 14.67
C GLY A 28 -11.69 -5.16 15.43
N GLU A 29 -10.48 -5.73 15.43
CA GLU A 29 -9.31 -5.16 16.11
C GLU A 29 -8.71 -4.03 15.26
N ARG A 30 -8.49 -2.86 15.87
CA ARG A 30 -7.82 -1.76 15.20
C ARG A 30 -6.30 -1.92 15.26
N LEU A 31 -5.63 -1.48 14.20
CA LEU A 31 -4.17 -1.57 14.11
C LEU A 31 -3.46 -0.95 15.32
N LYS A 32 -3.87 0.23 15.76
CA LYS A 32 -3.28 0.90 16.93
C LYS A 32 -3.46 0.13 18.24
N ASP A 33 -4.62 -0.53 18.43
CA ASP A 33 -4.91 -1.31 19.64
C ASP A 33 -4.12 -2.62 19.66
N ARG A 34 -3.98 -3.26 18.48
CA ARG A 34 -3.10 -4.41 18.27
C ARG A 34 -1.63 -4.06 18.55
N TYR A 35 -1.15 -2.96 17.97
CA TYR A 35 0.22 -2.49 18.15
C TYR A 35 0.53 -2.20 19.63
N GLU A 36 -0.35 -1.47 20.35
CA GLU A 36 -0.22 -1.19 21.77
C GLU A 36 -0.05 -2.46 22.62
N LYS A 37 -0.81 -3.51 22.30
CA LYS A 37 -0.71 -4.79 23.00
C LYS A 37 0.64 -5.48 22.77
N ILE A 38 1.09 -5.52 21.50
CA ILE A 38 2.31 -6.26 21.14
C ILE A 38 3.56 -5.57 21.71
N ILE A 39 3.62 -4.23 21.67
CA ILE A 39 4.80 -3.49 22.11
C ILE A 39 4.98 -3.43 23.62
N SER A 40 4.00 -3.85 24.44
CA SER A 40 4.07 -3.78 25.90
C SER A 40 5.29 -4.48 26.49
N GLY A 41 5.82 -5.52 25.82
CA GLY A 41 7.04 -6.23 26.19
C GLY A 41 8.25 -5.95 25.29
N ARG A 42 8.15 -5.01 24.34
CA ARG A 42 9.14 -4.76 23.29
C ARG A 42 9.47 -3.27 23.11
N SER A 43 9.25 -2.47 24.12
CA SER A 43 9.36 -0.99 24.02
C SER A 43 10.75 -0.52 23.57
N MET A 44 11.80 -1.28 23.87
CA MET A 44 13.19 -0.94 23.52
C MET A 44 13.63 -1.52 22.17
N ASP A 45 12.84 -2.39 21.55
CA ASP A 45 13.17 -2.95 20.25
C ASP A 45 12.98 -1.89 19.14
N LEU A 46 13.79 -1.98 18.08
CA LEU A 46 13.71 -1.09 16.93
C LEU A 46 12.31 -1.17 16.29
N ALA A 47 11.67 -0.03 16.08
CA ALA A 47 10.38 0.08 15.38
C ALA A 47 10.55 0.57 13.95
N VAL A 48 11.33 1.63 13.74
CA VAL A 48 11.55 2.25 12.44
C VAL A 48 12.90 2.93 12.38
N VAL A 49 13.54 2.86 11.23
CA VAL A 49 14.79 3.57 10.92
C VAL A 49 14.76 4.05 9.47
N ASP A 50 15.35 5.20 9.19
CA ASP A 50 15.50 5.74 7.84
C ASP A 50 16.97 5.87 7.42
N ASN A 51 17.21 6.08 6.12
CA ASN A 51 18.54 6.24 5.55
C ASN A 51 19.23 7.57 5.89
N ARG A 52 18.62 8.42 6.70
CA ARG A 52 19.23 9.64 7.24
C ARG A 52 19.83 9.41 8.64
N GLY A 53 19.71 8.17 9.15
CA GLY A 53 20.19 7.78 10.46
C GLY A 53 19.22 8.08 11.61
N ASN A 54 17.99 8.51 11.31
CA ASN A 54 16.96 8.62 12.35
C ASN A 54 16.40 7.25 12.67
N ALA A 55 16.25 6.94 13.95
CA ALA A 55 15.69 5.68 14.41
C ALA A 55 14.80 5.90 15.63
N LEU A 56 13.73 5.12 15.73
CA LEU A 56 12.85 5.09 16.91
C LEU A 56 12.65 3.63 17.34
N ASN A 57 12.74 3.38 18.63
CA ASN A 57 12.22 2.15 19.21
C ASN A 57 10.68 2.21 19.35
N HIS A 58 10.04 1.07 19.70
CA HIS A 58 8.58 1.04 19.81
C HIS A 58 8.05 1.99 20.88
N GLY A 59 8.75 2.17 22.00
CA GLY A 59 8.35 3.11 23.05
C GLY A 59 8.42 4.57 22.59
N GLU A 60 9.49 4.94 21.88
CA GLU A 60 9.67 6.27 21.32
C GLU A 60 8.65 6.58 20.21
N LEU A 61 8.40 5.61 19.32
CA LEU A 61 7.37 5.75 18.28
C LEU A 61 5.98 5.94 18.92
N TRP A 62 5.66 5.14 19.95
CA TRP A 62 4.42 5.28 20.68
C TRP A 62 4.32 6.64 21.38
N ALA A 63 5.37 7.09 22.04
CA ALA A 63 5.38 8.40 22.71
C ALA A 63 5.23 9.55 21.71
N SER A 64 6.00 9.55 20.62
CA SER A 64 5.97 10.59 19.57
C SER A 64 4.61 10.65 18.87
N SER A 65 4.02 9.50 18.54
CA SER A 65 2.66 9.46 17.97
C SER A 65 1.60 10.00 18.92
N GLY A 66 1.76 9.82 20.25
CA GLY A 66 0.88 10.42 21.24
C GLY A 66 0.96 11.94 21.28
N LYS A 67 2.18 12.47 21.22
CA LYS A 67 2.41 13.92 21.16
C LYS A 67 1.79 14.54 19.91
N LEU A 68 1.92 13.88 18.75
CA LEU A 68 1.25 14.33 17.54
C LEU A 68 -0.27 14.30 17.65
N ALA A 69 -0.85 13.24 18.21
CA ALA A 69 -2.29 13.15 18.47
C ALA A 69 -2.80 14.32 19.32
N ASP A 70 -2.04 14.70 20.37
CA ASP A 70 -2.34 15.85 21.21
C ASP A 70 -2.23 17.18 20.45
N ALA A 71 -1.21 17.34 19.59
CA ALA A 71 -1.01 18.53 18.78
C ALA A 71 -2.16 18.74 17.79
N LEU A 72 -2.56 17.69 17.06
CA LEU A 72 -3.71 17.70 16.16
C LEU A 72 -5.00 18.07 16.89
N THR A 73 -5.24 17.48 18.07
CA THR A 73 -6.41 17.77 18.90
C THR A 73 -6.42 19.23 19.37
N LYS A 74 -5.27 19.80 19.74
CA LYS A 74 -5.15 21.22 20.14
C LYS A 74 -5.43 22.18 19.00
N GLN A 75 -5.13 21.79 17.76
CA GLN A 75 -5.48 22.55 16.55
C GLN A 75 -6.95 22.38 16.15
N GLY A 76 -7.74 21.64 16.93
CA GLY A 76 -9.16 21.46 16.70
C GLY A 76 -9.51 20.34 15.73
N VAL A 77 -8.55 19.47 15.38
CA VAL A 77 -8.82 18.23 14.64
C VAL A 77 -9.61 17.28 15.55
N GLN A 78 -10.72 16.78 15.07
CA GLN A 78 -11.64 15.92 15.81
C GLN A 78 -11.58 14.48 15.32
N LYS A 79 -12.09 13.55 16.13
CA LYS A 79 -12.29 12.17 15.71
C LYS A 79 -13.15 12.10 14.45
N GLY A 80 -12.70 11.30 13.48
CA GLY A 80 -13.34 11.14 12.17
C GLY A 80 -12.99 12.21 11.16
N ASP A 81 -12.19 13.21 11.53
CA ASP A 81 -11.64 14.14 10.56
C ASP A 81 -10.53 13.48 9.74
N VAL A 82 -10.48 13.84 8.46
CA VAL A 82 -9.42 13.38 7.56
C VAL A 82 -8.17 14.23 7.75
N VAL A 83 -7.03 13.56 7.90
CA VAL A 83 -5.71 14.18 8.01
C VAL A 83 -4.81 13.61 6.92
N ILE A 84 -4.30 14.47 6.04
CA ILE A 84 -3.39 14.06 4.98
C ILE A 84 -1.97 13.87 5.54
N ILE A 85 -1.36 12.73 5.20
CA ILE A 85 0.07 12.45 5.39
C ILE A 85 0.76 12.77 4.07
N PHE A 86 1.55 13.85 4.04
CA PHE A 86 2.31 14.30 2.88
C PHE A 86 3.80 14.36 3.24
N LEU A 87 4.36 13.19 3.50
CA LEU A 87 5.71 12.98 4.03
C LEU A 87 6.51 12.01 3.14
N PRO A 88 7.83 12.20 3.03
CA PRO A 88 8.73 11.22 2.42
C PRO A 88 8.88 9.96 3.29
N ASN A 89 9.65 8.96 2.80
CA ASN A 89 9.90 7.71 3.52
C ASN A 89 10.88 7.92 4.69
N LEU A 90 10.43 8.62 5.71
CA LEU A 90 11.18 8.92 6.94
C LEU A 90 10.43 8.38 8.16
N VAL A 91 11.11 8.35 9.31
CA VAL A 91 10.52 7.87 10.58
C VAL A 91 9.26 8.65 10.96
N GLU A 92 9.17 9.92 10.59
CA GLU A 92 8.02 10.81 10.81
C GLU A 92 6.73 10.29 10.17
N TRP A 93 6.85 9.50 9.09
CA TRP A 93 5.68 8.91 8.44
C TRP A 93 4.94 7.93 9.36
N GLN A 94 5.69 7.07 10.08
CA GLN A 94 5.12 6.15 11.06
C GLN A 94 4.53 6.91 12.27
N VAL A 95 5.19 7.97 12.71
CA VAL A 95 4.67 8.86 13.76
C VAL A 95 3.35 9.47 13.33
N ALA A 96 3.27 9.96 12.07
CA ALA A 96 2.04 10.56 11.52
C ALA A 96 0.90 9.56 11.44
N LEU A 97 1.13 8.39 10.84
CA LEU A 97 0.12 7.34 10.71
C LEU A 97 -0.46 6.96 12.08
N LEU A 98 0.41 6.60 13.01
CA LEU A 98 0.01 6.12 14.32
C LEU A 98 -0.63 7.24 15.15
N GLY A 99 -0.12 8.48 15.06
CA GLY A 99 -0.66 9.65 15.77
C GLY A 99 -2.08 9.98 15.34
N ILE A 100 -2.34 10.02 14.04
CA ILE A 100 -3.68 10.25 13.49
C ILE A 100 -4.64 9.13 13.93
N MET A 101 -4.23 7.87 13.87
CA MET A 101 -5.05 6.74 14.31
C MET A 101 -5.34 6.80 15.83
N ARG A 102 -4.39 7.23 16.65
CA ARG A 102 -4.55 7.31 18.12
C ARG A 102 -5.55 8.36 18.54
N MET A 103 -5.62 9.51 17.87
CA MET A 103 -6.66 10.50 18.12
C MET A 103 -8.04 10.11 17.55
N GLY A 104 -8.08 9.07 16.71
CA GLY A 104 -9.30 8.62 16.02
C GLY A 104 -9.58 9.40 14.72
N GLY A 105 -8.59 10.09 14.18
CA GLY A 105 -8.62 10.66 12.83
C GLY A 105 -8.51 9.60 11.75
N ILE A 106 -8.76 9.99 10.51
CA ILE A 106 -8.67 9.15 9.32
C ILE A 106 -7.43 9.57 8.54
N PRO A 107 -6.35 8.78 8.53
CA PRO A 107 -5.19 9.07 7.70
C PRO A 107 -5.54 8.95 6.22
N ALA A 108 -5.01 9.90 5.42
CA ALA A 108 -5.11 9.93 3.97
C ALA A 108 -3.70 10.19 3.42
N ASN A 109 -3.10 9.25 2.70
CA ASN A 109 -1.71 9.37 2.29
C ASN A 109 -1.56 9.71 0.80
N LEU A 110 -0.61 10.59 0.52
CA LEU A 110 -0.22 10.99 -0.83
C LEU A 110 1.30 10.93 -1.01
N PRO A 111 1.77 10.53 -2.21
CA PRO A 111 3.19 10.61 -2.54
C PRO A 111 3.66 12.07 -2.60
N THR A 112 4.88 12.36 -2.13
CA THR A 112 5.48 13.71 -2.14
C THR A 112 5.72 14.31 -3.54
N ARG A 113 5.60 13.51 -4.60
CA ARG A 113 5.59 13.98 -5.99
C ARG A 113 4.28 14.63 -6.43
N THR A 114 3.23 14.57 -5.62
CA THR A 114 1.93 15.21 -5.87
C THR A 114 2.12 16.73 -5.90
N ASP A 115 1.57 17.40 -6.92
CA ASP A 115 1.58 18.86 -7.02
C ASP A 115 0.50 19.53 -6.17
N ALA A 116 0.54 20.87 -6.05
CA ALA A 116 -0.37 21.61 -5.20
C ALA A 116 -1.83 21.53 -5.67
N ASP A 117 -2.08 21.52 -6.98
CA ASP A 117 -3.45 21.41 -7.54
C ASP A 117 -4.07 20.05 -7.23
N SER A 118 -3.30 18.98 -7.39
CA SER A 118 -3.74 17.62 -7.05
C SER A 118 -3.94 17.44 -5.56
N LEU A 119 -3.06 18.03 -4.73
CA LEU A 119 -3.18 18.00 -3.27
C LEU A 119 -4.40 18.77 -2.80
N SER A 120 -4.66 19.99 -3.35
CA SER A 120 -5.85 20.77 -3.04
C SER A 120 -7.12 20.04 -3.44
N TYR A 121 -7.15 19.44 -4.64
CA TYR A 121 -8.29 18.66 -5.09
C TYR A 121 -8.65 17.52 -4.13
N VAL A 122 -7.66 16.72 -3.68
CA VAL A 122 -7.96 15.62 -2.76
C VAL A 122 -8.33 16.12 -1.36
N ALA A 123 -7.77 17.26 -0.95
CA ALA A 123 -8.11 17.90 0.32
C ALA A 123 -9.57 18.39 0.33
N GLU A 124 -10.03 19.04 -0.76
CA GLU A 124 -11.43 19.44 -0.95
C GLU A 124 -12.35 18.22 -1.03
N LEU A 125 -12.00 17.21 -1.85
CA LEU A 125 -12.81 16.00 -2.01
C LEU A 125 -13.08 15.31 -0.67
N THR A 126 -12.08 15.27 0.22
CA THR A 126 -12.17 14.55 1.49
C THR A 126 -12.60 15.43 2.67
N GLY A 127 -12.69 16.74 2.48
CA GLY A 127 -12.91 17.69 3.56
C GLY A 127 -11.78 17.65 4.59
N THR A 128 -10.54 17.52 4.12
CA THR A 128 -9.34 17.39 4.95
C THR A 128 -9.24 18.52 5.97
N ARG A 129 -9.03 18.17 7.24
CA ARG A 129 -8.92 19.13 8.35
C ARG A 129 -7.48 19.59 8.57
N ALA A 130 -6.50 18.72 8.35
CA ALA A 130 -5.08 19.06 8.50
C ALA A 130 -4.20 18.29 7.50
N ILE A 131 -3.04 18.86 7.19
CA ILE A 131 -1.94 18.22 6.45
C ILE A 131 -0.74 18.11 7.38
N VAL A 132 -0.22 16.89 7.53
CA VAL A 132 1.04 16.61 8.23
C VAL A 132 2.13 16.47 7.19
N THR A 133 3.15 17.33 7.26
CA THR A 133 4.27 17.39 6.31
C THR A 133 5.59 17.70 7.01
N SER A 134 6.68 17.78 6.27
CA SER A 134 7.99 18.23 6.74
C SER A 134 8.70 19.04 5.67
N ASP A 135 9.73 19.80 6.04
CA ASP A 135 10.55 20.59 5.09
C ASP A 135 11.66 19.75 4.43
N GLN A 136 11.77 18.48 4.81
CA GLN A 136 12.98 17.68 4.54
C GLN A 136 12.96 16.89 3.23
N HIS A 137 12.17 17.27 2.22
CA HIS A 137 12.20 16.55 0.94
C HIS A 137 13.31 17.05 0.02
N PHE A 138 14.07 16.10 -0.59
CA PHE A 138 15.29 16.37 -1.35
C PHE A 138 15.08 17.10 -2.69
N LEU A 139 13.91 16.99 -3.32
CA LEU A 139 13.69 17.45 -4.69
C LEU A 139 12.69 18.61 -4.82
N LYS A 140 11.79 18.79 -3.86
CA LYS A 140 10.79 19.86 -3.82
C LYS A 140 10.45 20.17 -2.37
N SER A 141 10.20 21.43 -2.06
CA SER A 141 9.67 21.81 -0.75
C SER A 141 8.25 21.27 -0.59
N THR A 142 8.08 20.21 0.18
CA THR A 142 6.74 19.70 0.55
C THR A 142 5.97 20.75 1.37
N ARG A 143 6.68 21.63 2.07
CA ARG A 143 6.12 22.81 2.75
C ARG A 143 5.42 23.73 1.77
N GLU A 144 6.12 24.19 0.72
CA GLU A 144 5.57 25.12 -0.29
C GLU A 144 4.34 24.50 -0.98
N ILE A 145 4.43 23.23 -1.36
CA ILE A 145 3.31 22.51 -1.98
C ILE A 145 2.10 22.46 -1.05
N ALA A 146 2.31 22.12 0.24
CA ALA A 146 1.22 22.02 1.21
C ALA A 146 0.59 23.39 1.52
N VAL A 147 1.40 24.45 1.63
CA VAL A 147 0.92 25.82 1.83
C VAL A 147 0.10 26.27 0.63
N THR A 148 0.65 26.16 -0.59
CA THR A 148 -0.06 26.53 -1.83
C THR A 148 -1.37 25.73 -1.97
N ALA A 149 -1.34 24.43 -1.72
CA ALA A 149 -2.55 23.61 -1.77
C ALA A 149 -3.61 24.07 -0.75
N SER A 150 -3.20 24.46 0.46
CA SER A 150 -4.13 24.95 1.49
C SER A 150 -4.75 26.29 1.13
N GLU A 151 -4.02 27.15 0.42
CA GLU A 151 -4.51 28.44 -0.08
C GLU A 151 -5.50 28.29 -1.25
N LEU A 152 -5.40 27.21 -2.02
CA LEU A 152 -6.31 26.88 -3.11
C LEU A 152 -7.63 26.28 -2.62
N CYS A 153 -7.71 25.84 -1.36
CA CYS A 153 -8.91 25.21 -0.79
C CYS A 153 -9.93 26.26 -0.29
N GLU A 154 -11.22 25.97 -0.48
CA GLU A 154 -12.31 26.84 0.01
C GLU A 154 -12.47 26.80 1.53
N HIS A 155 -12.04 25.70 2.17
CA HIS A 155 -12.11 25.54 3.63
C HIS A 155 -10.73 25.62 4.26
N ARG A 156 -10.68 25.99 5.56
CA ARG A 156 -9.43 26.08 6.31
C ARG A 156 -8.81 24.71 6.53
N ILE A 157 -7.53 24.58 6.18
CA ILE A 157 -6.69 23.42 6.45
C ILE A 157 -5.52 23.86 7.34
N ASP A 158 -5.31 23.18 8.46
CA ASP A 158 -4.15 23.43 9.32
C ASP A 158 -2.95 22.57 8.84
N ILE A 159 -1.77 23.17 8.78
CA ILE A 159 -0.55 22.47 8.36
C ILE A 159 0.34 22.27 9.58
N LEU A 160 0.76 21.00 9.82
CA LEU A 160 1.72 20.65 10.87
C LEU A 160 3.04 20.19 10.23
N PHE A 161 4.12 20.85 10.63
CA PHE A 161 5.47 20.49 10.24
C PHE A 161 6.10 19.62 11.32
N LEU A 162 6.34 18.34 11.03
CA LEU A 162 6.78 17.37 12.04
C LEU A 162 8.20 17.60 12.54
N ASP A 163 9.10 18.08 11.70
CA ASP A 163 10.46 18.45 12.05
C ASP A 163 10.53 19.56 13.12
N GLU A 164 9.61 20.53 13.06
CA GLU A 164 9.46 21.58 14.08
C GLU A 164 8.69 21.07 15.30
N THR A 165 7.64 20.29 15.06
CA THR A 165 6.70 19.81 16.08
C THR A 165 7.33 18.77 16.99
N ILE A 166 8.12 17.81 16.49
CA ILE A 166 8.77 16.78 17.32
C ILE A 166 9.74 17.41 18.31
N LYS A 167 10.54 18.39 17.87
CA LYS A 167 11.48 19.14 18.74
C LYS A 167 10.76 19.97 19.82
N THR A 168 9.59 20.52 19.49
CA THR A 168 8.78 21.34 20.43
C THR A 168 7.91 20.49 21.35
N LEU A 169 7.56 19.26 20.94
CA LEU A 169 6.71 18.34 21.69
C LEU A 169 7.38 17.70 22.91
N GLU A 170 8.69 17.85 23.10
CA GLU A 170 9.40 17.35 24.29
C GLU A 170 8.88 17.93 25.62
N GLN A 171 8.11 19.03 25.57
CA GLN A 171 7.62 19.75 26.74
C GLN A 171 6.15 19.49 27.11
N ILE A 172 5.44 18.60 26.42
CA ILE A 172 4.00 18.39 26.66
C ILE A 172 3.76 17.13 27.51
N ASN A 173 3.27 17.34 28.74
CA ASN A 173 2.81 16.25 29.63
C ASN A 173 1.67 15.46 29.00
N GLN A 174 1.83 14.14 28.89
CA GLN A 174 0.82 13.22 28.37
C GLN A 174 -0.46 13.24 29.23
N LYS A 175 -1.51 13.92 28.78
CA LYS A 175 -2.86 13.67 29.31
C LYS A 175 -3.42 12.42 28.61
N LYS A 176 -4.06 11.54 29.40
CA LYS A 176 -4.80 10.39 28.86
C LYS A 176 -5.78 10.88 27.79
N ILE A 177 -5.56 10.48 26.53
CA ILE A 177 -6.51 10.73 25.44
C ILE A 177 -7.80 9.97 25.81
N GLN A 178 -8.90 10.68 26.00
CA GLN A 178 -10.19 10.03 26.26
C GLN A 178 -10.59 9.20 25.04
N ARG A 179 -10.80 7.90 25.23
CA ARG A 179 -11.33 7.01 24.19
C ARG A 179 -12.74 7.47 23.82
N ALA A 180 -12.88 8.18 22.71
CA ALA A 180 -14.20 8.47 22.16
C ALA A 180 -14.79 7.21 21.52
N PRO A 181 -16.12 6.98 21.63
CA PRO A 181 -16.77 5.82 21.03
C PRO A 181 -16.62 5.82 19.50
N ASP A 182 -16.57 4.63 18.91
CA ASP A 182 -16.36 4.43 17.47
C ASP A 182 -17.61 4.79 16.67
N ILE A 183 -17.49 5.77 15.80
CA ILE A 183 -18.62 6.24 14.98
C ILE A 183 -18.43 5.90 13.49
N SER A 184 -17.22 5.56 13.06
CA SER A 184 -16.92 5.28 11.63
C SER A 184 -16.13 4.00 11.49
N LYS A 185 -16.56 3.16 10.55
CA LYS A 185 -15.79 2.00 10.12
C LYS A 185 -14.63 2.37 9.18
N LEU A 186 -14.57 3.60 8.66
CA LEU A 186 -13.49 4.10 7.83
C LEU A 186 -12.22 4.28 8.65
N ASP A 187 -11.13 3.63 8.23
CA ASP A 187 -9.84 3.62 8.93
C ASP A 187 -8.74 4.33 8.14
N HIS A 188 -8.83 4.31 6.81
CA HIS A 188 -7.79 4.86 5.94
C HIS A 188 -8.35 5.25 4.56
N ILE A 189 -7.85 6.34 3.98
CA ILE A 189 -8.10 6.74 2.60
C ILE A 189 -6.78 6.67 1.83
N MET A 190 -6.77 5.98 0.69
CA MET A 190 -5.64 5.92 -0.23
C MET A 190 -6.07 6.45 -1.59
N PHE A 191 -5.15 7.05 -2.34
CA PHE A 191 -5.49 7.61 -3.64
C PHE A 191 -4.89 6.79 -4.77
N THR A 192 -5.70 6.60 -5.83
CA THR A 192 -5.22 5.99 -7.07
C THR A 192 -4.86 7.07 -8.07
N SER A 193 -3.77 6.86 -8.83
CA SER A 193 -3.49 7.66 -10.01
C SER A 193 -4.52 7.33 -11.09
N SER A 194 -5.41 8.26 -11.42
CA SER A 194 -6.33 8.06 -12.54
C SER A 194 -5.66 8.43 -13.85
N THR A 195 -5.68 7.54 -14.83
CA THR A 195 -5.22 7.82 -16.21
C THR A 195 -6.28 8.58 -17.02
N THR A 196 -7.50 8.66 -16.51
CA THR A 196 -8.65 9.29 -17.19
C THR A 196 -9.11 10.58 -16.54
N GLY A 197 -8.43 11.07 -15.47
CA GLY A 197 -8.85 12.24 -14.73
C GLY A 197 -8.25 12.33 -13.32
N ARG A 198 -8.98 12.94 -12.43
CA ARG A 198 -8.58 13.23 -11.06
C ARG A 198 -8.51 11.95 -10.20
N ALA A 199 -7.62 11.94 -9.21
CA ALA A 199 -7.42 10.82 -8.28
C ALA A 199 -8.73 10.40 -7.60
N LYS A 200 -8.92 9.08 -7.42
CA LYS A 200 -10.04 8.52 -6.65
C LYS A 200 -9.60 8.25 -5.23
N ALA A 201 -10.45 8.61 -4.27
CA ALA A 201 -10.22 8.38 -2.84
C ALA A 201 -10.78 7.01 -2.42
N VAL A 202 -9.92 6.01 -2.35
CA VAL A 202 -10.25 4.62 -1.98
C VAL A 202 -10.40 4.51 -0.48
N MET A 203 -11.56 4.06 -0.01
CA MET A 203 -11.87 3.91 1.41
C MET A 203 -11.61 2.49 1.89
N HIS A 204 -10.84 2.36 2.97
CA HIS A 204 -10.66 1.10 3.67
C HIS A 204 -11.15 1.17 5.11
N SER A 205 -11.74 0.06 5.59
CA SER A 205 -12.02 -0.11 7.02
C SER A 205 -10.83 -0.73 7.76
N SER A 206 -10.87 -0.70 9.10
CA SER A 206 -9.92 -1.46 9.92
C SER A 206 -9.93 -2.94 9.55
N ASP A 207 -11.11 -3.52 9.33
CA ASP A 207 -11.24 -4.95 9.03
C ASP A 207 -10.67 -5.31 7.67
N THR A 208 -10.92 -4.49 6.62
CA THR A 208 -10.35 -4.77 5.28
C THR A 208 -8.83 -4.73 5.27
N LEU A 209 -8.22 -3.75 5.95
CA LEU A 209 -6.77 -3.64 6.04
C LEU A 209 -6.16 -4.67 7.00
N ALA A 210 -6.84 -5.00 8.10
CA ALA A 210 -6.41 -6.05 9.00
C ALA A 210 -6.39 -7.41 8.30
N ALA A 211 -7.41 -7.72 7.48
CA ALA A 211 -7.46 -8.94 6.69
C ALA A 211 -6.29 -9.05 5.69
N LEU A 212 -5.93 -7.94 5.02
CA LEU A 212 -4.76 -7.90 4.14
C LEU A 212 -3.46 -8.15 4.93
N ASN A 213 -3.27 -7.46 6.07
CA ASN A 213 -2.06 -7.64 6.86
C ASN A 213 -1.99 -9.04 7.50
N LEU A 214 -3.11 -9.59 8.00
CA LEU A 214 -3.18 -10.95 8.55
C LEU A 214 -2.76 -11.99 7.52
N THR A 215 -3.49 -12.03 6.39
CA THR A 215 -3.27 -13.04 5.35
C THR A 215 -1.90 -12.94 4.70
N PHE A 216 -1.34 -11.73 4.65
CA PHE A 216 0.01 -11.48 4.16
C PHE A 216 1.07 -11.96 5.17
N THR A 217 0.86 -11.66 6.45
CA THR A 217 1.71 -12.15 7.55
C THR A 217 1.78 -13.68 7.56
N GLU A 218 0.65 -14.35 7.43
CA GLU A 218 0.56 -15.81 7.37
C GLU A 218 1.22 -16.37 6.11
N ARG A 219 0.96 -15.77 4.93
CA ARG A 219 1.52 -16.22 3.64
C ARG A 219 3.04 -16.24 3.64
N PHE A 220 3.66 -15.25 4.23
CA PHE A 220 5.13 -15.08 4.27
C PHE A 220 5.75 -15.43 5.61
N SER A 221 4.97 -15.96 6.57
CA SER A 221 5.42 -16.33 7.91
C SER A 221 6.23 -15.20 8.56
N LEU A 222 5.69 -13.97 8.51
CA LEU A 222 6.33 -12.80 9.08
C LEU A 222 5.98 -12.65 10.55
N GLY A 223 6.96 -12.21 11.34
CA GLY A 223 6.81 -11.99 12.78
C GLY A 223 7.52 -10.73 13.26
N PRO A 224 7.49 -10.48 14.56
CA PRO A 224 7.98 -9.22 15.13
C PRO A 224 9.52 -9.05 15.04
N ASN A 225 10.27 -10.09 14.67
CA ASN A 225 11.73 -10.01 14.46
C ASN A 225 12.11 -9.93 12.96
N ASP A 226 11.13 -9.90 12.08
CA ASP A 226 11.33 -9.90 10.64
C ASP A 226 11.32 -8.46 10.11
N SER A 227 12.52 -7.88 9.95
CA SER A 227 12.67 -6.51 9.44
C SER A 227 12.17 -6.40 8.00
N ILE A 228 11.43 -5.31 7.73
CA ILE A 228 10.86 -4.98 6.42
C ILE A 228 11.66 -3.83 5.81
N PHE A 229 12.26 -4.03 4.63
CA PHE A 229 12.86 -2.95 3.86
C PHE A 229 11.81 -2.30 2.94
N MET A 230 11.74 -0.97 2.91
CA MET A 230 10.75 -0.27 2.08
C MET A 230 11.34 1.00 1.45
N ALA A 231 11.62 0.93 0.14
CA ALA A 231 11.96 2.08 -0.70
C ALA A 231 10.77 2.54 -1.56
N SER A 232 9.72 1.70 -1.72
CA SER A 232 8.48 2.16 -2.36
C SER A 232 7.85 3.28 -1.54
N PRO A 233 7.36 4.37 -2.19
CA PRO A 233 6.80 5.51 -1.47
C PRO A 233 5.69 5.10 -0.50
N LEU A 234 5.80 5.49 0.77
CA LEU A 234 4.78 5.24 1.79
C LEU A 234 3.47 5.98 1.50
N GLY A 235 3.52 7.03 0.69
CA GLY A 235 2.32 7.70 0.17
C GLY A 235 1.54 6.89 -0.87
N HIS A 236 2.08 5.77 -1.36
CA HIS A 236 1.43 4.84 -2.28
C HIS A 236 0.98 3.56 -1.55
N SER A 237 -0.08 2.89 -2.03
CA SER A 237 -0.67 1.70 -1.39
C SER A 237 0.36 0.58 -1.11
N VAL A 238 1.32 0.35 -1.99
CA VAL A 238 2.39 -0.65 -1.78
C VAL A 238 3.19 -0.31 -0.52
N GLY A 239 3.72 0.90 -0.41
CA GLY A 239 4.48 1.34 0.77
C GLY A 239 3.62 1.38 2.03
N THR A 240 2.37 1.86 1.92
CA THR A 240 1.45 1.93 3.06
C THR A 240 1.08 0.56 3.59
N ILE A 241 0.58 -0.34 2.72
CA ILE A 241 0.01 -1.64 3.13
C ILE A 241 1.12 -2.61 3.51
N HIS A 242 2.14 -2.77 2.64
CA HIS A 242 3.18 -3.79 2.79
C HIS A 242 4.42 -3.31 3.57
N GLY A 243 4.56 -2.00 3.77
CA GLY A 243 5.59 -1.40 4.63
C GLY A 243 5.00 -0.95 5.96
N ALA A 244 4.46 0.27 5.97
CA ALA A 244 4.07 0.96 7.19
C ALA A 244 3.03 0.21 8.05
N ARG A 245 1.94 -0.27 7.44
CA ARG A 245 0.89 -0.97 8.19
C ARG A 245 1.32 -2.38 8.59
N LEU A 246 2.01 -3.10 7.70
CA LEU A 246 2.47 -4.46 7.98
C LEU A 246 3.49 -4.49 9.13
N SER A 247 4.40 -3.51 9.19
CA SER A 247 5.36 -3.38 10.29
C SER A 247 4.66 -3.11 11.63
N LEU A 248 3.67 -2.21 11.67
CA LEU A 248 2.86 -1.97 12.87
C LEU A 248 2.02 -3.20 13.25
N TYR A 249 1.46 -3.90 12.26
CA TYR A 249 0.64 -5.09 12.50
C TYR A 249 1.42 -6.21 13.19
N ASN A 250 2.68 -6.41 12.81
CA ASN A 250 3.58 -7.43 13.37
C ASN A 250 4.46 -6.90 14.51
N ALA A 251 4.50 -5.59 14.75
CA ALA A 251 5.51 -4.90 15.56
C ALA A 251 6.93 -5.30 15.10
N SER A 252 7.17 -5.31 13.81
CA SER A 252 8.46 -5.61 13.18
C SER A 252 9.19 -4.34 12.76
N PRO A 253 10.54 -4.32 12.73
CA PRO A 253 11.30 -3.16 12.30
C PRO A 253 10.96 -2.77 10.86
N LEU A 254 10.76 -1.47 10.61
CA LEU A 254 10.61 -0.89 9.28
C LEU A 254 11.87 -0.10 8.94
N VAL A 255 12.54 -0.50 7.86
CA VAL A 255 13.77 0.12 7.35
C VAL A 255 13.42 0.89 6.08
N LEU A 256 13.55 2.21 6.13
CA LEU A 256 13.06 3.14 5.11
C LEU A 256 14.21 3.74 4.30
N GLN A 257 14.03 3.77 2.99
CA GLN A 257 14.85 4.59 2.11
C GLN A 257 13.97 5.60 1.39
N ASP A 258 14.33 6.88 1.48
CA ASP A 258 13.55 7.99 0.91
C ASP A 258 13.85 8.16 -0.59
N VAL A 259 15.13 8.32 -0.93
CA VAL A 259 15.59 8.42 -2.31
C VAL A 259 16.29 7.13 -2.69
N TRP A 260 15.83 6.48 -3.76
CA TRP A 260 16.35 5.19 -4.19
C TRP A 260 17.85 5.24 -4.52
N ASN A 261 18.63 4.45 -3.81
CA ASN A 261 20.02 4.16 -4.06
C ASN A 261 20.28 2.66 -3.81
N PRO A 262 20.57 1.87 -4.85
CA PRO A 262 20.65 0.42 -4.72
C PRO A 262 21.86 -0.05 -3.87
N GLU A 263 22.98 0.66 -3.86
CA GLU A 263 24.14 0.33 -3.03
C GLU A 263 23.84 0.53 -1.54
N GLU A 264 23.25 1.69 -1.19
CA GLU A 264 22.78 1.99 0.16
C GLU A 264 21.70 1.01 0.59
N ALA A 265 20.75 0.68 -0.30
CA ALA A 265 19.70 -0.29 -0.03
C ALA A 265 20.27 -1.67 0.36
N LEU A 266 21.28 -2.18 -0.36
CA LEU A 266 21.95 -3.43 -0.01
C LEU A 266 22.63 -3.36 1.37
N SER A 267 23.27 -2.22 1.67
CA SER A 267 23.90 -2.00 2.97
C SER A 267 22.88 -2.01 4.11
N MET A 268 21.77 -1.27 3.95
CA MET A 268 20.69 -1.23 4.94
C MET A 268 20.00 -2.59 5.11
N ILE A 269 19.73 -3.31 4.02
CA ILE A 269 19.14 -4.66 4.07
C ILE A 269 20.01 -5.60 4.91
N GLN A 270 21.33 -5.54 4.76
CA GLN A 270 22.24 -6.38 5.53
C GLN A 270 22.41 -5.92 6.97
N GLU A 271 22.55 -4.61 7.20
CA GLU A 271 22.71 -4.03 8.54
C GLU A 271 21.53 -4.35 9.44
N TYR A 272 20.31 -4.16 8.94
CA TYR A 272 19.08 -4.37 9.71
C TYR A 272 18.46 -5.75 9.51
N ASN A 273 19.18 -6.67 8.85
CA ASN A 273 18.74 -8.04 8.58
C ASN A 273 17.34 -8.12 7.98
N CYS A 274 17.08 -7.33 6.93
CA CYS A 274 15.77 -7.23 6.32
C CYS A 274 15.43 -8.51 5.53
N VAL A 275 14.27 -9.09 5.84
CA VAL A 275 13.84 -10.38 5.26
C VAL A 275 12.73 -10.23 4.23
N PHE A 276 12.13 -9.07 4.13
CA PHE A 276 10.96 -8.81 3.28
C PHE A 276 11.04 -7.45 2.62
N THR A 277 10.62 -7.37 1.35
CA THR A 277 10.34 -6.13 0.64
C THR A 277 9.25 -6.31 -0.42
N ALA A 278 8.55 -5.24 -0.77
CA ALA A 278 7.64 -5.14 -1.90
C ALA A 278 7.98 -3.89 -2.72
N ALA A 279 8.33 -4.09 -3.98
CA ALA A 279 8.79 -3.02 -4.85
C ALA A 279 8.44 -3.29 -6.33
N ALA A 280 8.59 -2.28 -7.19
CA ALA A 280 8.48 -2.48 -8.63
C ALA A 280 9.71 -3.21 -9.19
N THR A 281 9.53 -3.88 -10.33
CA THR A 281 10.60 -4.65 -11.01
C THR A 281 11.91 -3.89 -11.24
N PRO A 282 11.92 -2.57 -11.55
CA PRO A 282 13.17 -1.82 -11.67
C PRO A 282 14.06 -1.85 -10.42
N PHE A 283 13.49 -1.84 -9.22
CA PHE A 283 14.27 -1.94 -7.98
C PHE A 283 15.08 -3.25 -7.92
N LEU A 284 14.47 -4.36 -8.29
CA LEU A 284 15.15 -5.66 -8.36
C LEU A 284 16.28 -5.66 -9.40
N LYS A 285 16.02 -5.08 -10.58
CA LYS A 285 17.03 -4.94 -11.65
C LYS A 285 18.22 -4.12 -11.16
N ASP A 286 17.98 -2.98 -10.56
CA ASP A 286 19.05 -2.11 -10.06
C ASP A 286 19.91 -2.80 -9.00
N LEU A 287 19.32 -3.58 -8.08
CA LEU A 287 20.06 -4.37 -7.10
C LEU A 287 20.96 -5.42 -7.72
N LEU A 288 20.53 -6.04 -8.84
CA LEU A 288 21.37 -6.99 -9.60
C LEU A 288 22.55 -6.29 -10.25
N GLU A 289 22.40 -5.05 -10.73
CA GLU A 289 23.47 -4.30 -11.40
C GLU A 289 24.55 -3.76 -10.45
N VAL A 290 24.30 -3.69 -9.13
CA VAL A 290 25.31 -3.23 -8.17
C VAL A 290 26.53 -4.14 -8.17
N ASN A 291 27.72 -3.57 -8.34
CA ASN A 291 28.98 -4.27 -8.16
C ASN A 291 29.32 -4.39 -6.66
N TRP A 292 28.64 -5.33 -6.01
CA TRP A 292 28.73 -5.52 -4.56
C TRP A 292 30.11 -6.06 -4.11
N ARG A 293 30.72 -5.40 -3.15
CA ARG A 293 32.03 -5.76 -2.58
C ARG A 293 31.98 -6.11 -1.08
N GLY A 294 30.77 -6.29 -0.53
CA GLY A 294 30.59 -6.70 0.86
C GLY A 294 30.94 -8.17 1.09
N ASP A 295 31.19 -8.51 2.36
CA ASP A 295 31.62 -9.86 2.79
C ASP A 295 30.53 -10.94 2.64
N LYS A 296 29.28 -10.53 2.60
CA LYS A 296 28.10 -11.42 2.44
C LYS A 296 27.51 -11.32 1.04
N PRO A 297 26.79 -12.35 0.57
CA PRO A 297 26.01 -12.26 -0.68
C PRO A 297 25.06 -11.05 -0.66
N LYS A 298 24.82 -10.42 -1.80
CA LYS A 298 24.07 -9.16 -1.96
C LYS A 298 22.79 -9.09 -1.10
N LEU A 299 21.89 -10.06 -1.20
CA LEU A 299 20.62 -10.09 -0.47
C LEU A 299 20.59 -11.21 0.59
N ALA A 300 21.71 -11.49 1.25
CA ALA A 300 21.84 -12.63 2.17
C ALA A 300 20.68 -12.79 3.16
N PRO A 301 20.14 -11.74 3.83
CA PRO A 301 19.03 -11.91 4.77
C PRO A 301 17.64 -11.93 4.10
N MET A 302 17.51 -11.47 2.86
CA MET A 302 16.22 -11.31 2.19
C MET A 302 15.60 -12.66 1.84
N ARG A 303 14.46 -12.98 2.43
CA ARG A 303 13.69 -14.20 2.14
C ARG A 303 12.64 -13.98 1.04
N TRP A 304 12.02 -12.80 1.05
CA TRP A 304 10.85 -12.50 0.23
C TRP A 304 11.01 -11.16 -0.50
N PHE A 305 11.04 -11.20 -1.82
CA PHE A 305 11.04 -10.01 -2.67
C PHE A 305 9.82 -10.06 -3.59
N LEU A 306 8.86 -9.16 -3.35
CA LEU A 306 7.64 -9.09 -4.12
C LEU A 306 7.73 -8.00 -5.18
N CYS A 307 7.57 -8.39 -6.45
CA CYS A 307 7.56 -7.47 -7.57
C CYS A 307 6.13 -7.12 -7.97
N GLY A 308 5.77 -5.84 -7.85
CA GLY A 308 4.48 -5.32 -8.26
C GLY A 308 4.53 -4.50 -9.54
N GLY A 309 3.39 -4.42 -10.24
CA GLY A 309 3.15 -3.46 -11.30
C GLY A 309 3.50 -3.90 -12.73
N ALA A 310 4.41 -4.86 -12.91
CA ALA A 310 4.76 -5.40 -14.22
C ALA A 310 5.26 -6.84 -14.12
N GLN A 311 5.17 -7.58 -15.21
CA GLN A 311 5.76 -8.92 -15.30
C GLN A 311 7.28 -8.83 -15.14
N VAL A 312 7.88 -9.79 -14.41
CA VAL A 312 9.33 -9.90 -14.29
C VAL A 312 9.84 -10.71 -15.48
N PRO A 313 10.73 -10.17 -16.33
CA PRO A 313 11.28 -10.90 -17.45
C PRO A 313 11.96 -12.20 -17.00
N GLN A 314 11.81 -13.28 -17.79
CA GLN A 314 12.42 -14.58 -17.47
C GLN A 314 13.93 -14.48 -17.29
N THR A 315 14.62 -13.72 -18.15
CA THR A 315 16.07 -13.48 -18.05
C THR A 315 16.48 -12.82 -16.74
N LEU A 316 15.61 -11.96 -16.16
CA LEU A 316 15.84 -11.36 -14.86
C LEU A 316 15.70 -12.39 -13.74
N MET A 317 14.70 -13.29 -13.84
CA MET A 317 14.49 -14.36 -12.85
C MET A 317 15.63 -15.38 -12.85
N GLU A 318 16.18 -15.74 -14.01
CA GLU A 318 17.36 -16.61 -14.12
C GLU A 318 18.59 -15.99 -13.43
N ARG A 319 18.76 -14.68 -13.54
CA ARG A 319 19.80 -13.96 -12.81
C ARG A 319 19.55 -13.97 -11.30
N VAL A 320 18.30 -13.75 -10.88
CA VAL A 320 17.90 -13.80 -9.47
C VAL A 320 18.25 -15.15 -8.84
N GLU A 321 17.88 -16.27 -9.47
CA GLU A 321 18.19 -17.61 -8.98
C GLU A 321 19.69 -17.82 -8.76
N LYS A 322 20.52 -17.27 -9.65
CA LYS A 322 21.97 -17.37 -9.56
C LYS A 322 22.58 -16.44 -8.53
N GLU A 323 22.14 -15.18 -8.47
CA GLU A 323 22.77 -14.13 -7.65
C GLU A 323 22.14 -13.99 -6.26
N PHE A 324 20.85 -14.37 -6.11
CA PHE A 324 20.07 -14.28 -4.87
C PHE A 324 19.44 -15.63 -4.49
N PRO A 325 20.23 -16.70 -4.32
CA PRO A 325 19.73 -18.08 -4.18
C PRO A 325 18.83 -18.31 -2.96
N ASN A 326 18.89 -17.42 -1.96
CA ASN A 326 18.10 -17.51 -0.73
C ASN A 326 16.85 -16.60 -0.76
N THR A 327 16.63 -15.86 -1.87
CA THR A 327 15.55 -14.91 -1.99
C THR A 327 14.46 -15.44 -2.90
N PHE A 328 13.28 -15.68 -2.37
CA PHE A 328 12.12 -16.00 -3.21
C PHE A 328 11.55 -14.72 -3.83
N VAL A 329 11.65 -14.62 -5.14
CA VAL A 329 11.08 -13.52 -5.92
C VAL A 329 9.77 -13.96 -6.53
N THR A 330 8.71 -13.19 -6.35
CA THR A 330 7.39 -13.47 -6.92
C THR A 330 6.72 -12.20 -7.42
N LEU A 331 5.87 -12.36 -8.43
CA LEU A 331 4.97 -11.29 -8.82
C LEU A 331 3.92 -11.04 -7.72
N LEU A 332 3.56 -9.79 -7.58
CA LEU A 332 2.44 -9.30 -6.78
C LEU A 332 1.47 -8.59 -7.71
N TRP A 333 0.31 -9.18 -7.95
CA TRP A 333 -0.82 -8.42 -8.48
C TRP A 333 -1.64 -7.89 -7.31
N GLY A 334 -1.99 -6.63 -7.40
CA GLY A 334 -2.83 -5.98 -6.42
C GLY A 334 -3.14 -4.55 -6.83
N MET A 335 -4.12 -3.98 -6.20
CA MET A 335 -4.56 -2.61 -6.45
C MET A 335 -4.91 -1.90 -5.14
N THR A 336 -5.01 -0.58 -5.19
CA THR A 336 -5.35 0.20 -4.00
C THR A 336 -6.70 -0.20 -3.42
N GLU A 337 -7.62 -0.63 -4.28
CA GLU A 337 -8.94 -1.13 -3.93
C GLU A 337 -8.92 -2.50 -3.24
N GLY A 338 -7.76 -3.12 -3.11
CA GLY A 338 -7.59 -4.45 -2.54
C GLY A 338 -7.40 -5.52 -3.61
N GLY A 339 -7.47 -6.78 -3.19
CA GLY A 339 -7.17 -7.91 -4.06
C GLY A 339 -5.66 -8.09 -4.21
N LEU A 340 -5.13 -9.14 -3.57
CA LEU A 340 -3.71 -9.45 -3.64
C LEU A 340 -3.52 -10.90 -4.04
N THR A 341 -2.63 -11.11 -5.01
CA THR A 341 -2.18 -12.44 -5.42
C THR A 341 -0.66 -12.52 -5.38
N THR A 342 -0.12 -13.66 -5.01
CA THR A 342 1.31 -13.96 -5.07
C THR A 342 1.50 -15.46 -5.31
N SER A 343 2.63 -15.88 -5.88
CA SER A 343 2.99 -17.28 -5.87
C SER A 343 3.35 -17.76 -4.46
N LEU A 344 3.21 -19.05 -4.21
CA LEU A 344 3.74 -19.72 -3.04
C LEU A 344 5.17 -20.20 -3.32
N SER A 345 5.98 -20.37 -2.28
CA SER A 345 7.35 -20.90 -2.42
C SER A 345 7.40 -22.33 -3.01
N ASN A 346 6.32 -23.08 -2.86
CA ASN A 346 6.17 -24.42 -3.45
C ASN A 346 5.33 -24.42 -4.74
N SER A 347 5.01 -23.26 -5.32
CA SER A 347 4.37 -23.19 -6.63
C SER A 347 5.30 -23.78 -7.72
N PRO A 348 4.73 -24.40 -8.76
CA PRO A 348 5.53 -24.85 -9.91
C PRO A 348 6.35 -23.69 -10.50
N PRO A 349 7.62 -23.91 -10.88
CA PRO A 349 8.49 -22.83 -11.40
C PRO A 349 7.88 -22.07 -12.57
N GLU A 350 7.23 -22.76 -13.51
CA GLU A 350 6.56 -22.11 -14.63
C GLU A 350 5.41 -21.18 -14.18
N LYS A 351 4.74 -21.47 -13.06
CA LYS A 351 3.68 -20.61 -12.51
C LYS A 351 4.26 -19.37 -11.84
N ILE A 352 5.38 -19.50 -11.15
CA ILE A 352 6.10 -18.36 -10.56
C ILE A 352 6.51 -17.36 -11.64
N LEU A 353 6.99 -17.88 -12.79
CA LEU A 353 7.49 -17.06 -13.89
C LEU A 353 6.39 -16.42 -14.74
N THR A 354 5.25 -17.10 -14.92
CA THR A 354 4.26 -16.72 -15.94
C THR A 354 2.94 -16.19 -15.38
N THR A 355 2.76 -16.22 -14.06
CA THR A 355 1.50 -15.81 -13.40
C THR A 355 1.77 -14.84 -12.26
N ALA A 356 0.74 -14.11 -11.85
CA ALA A 356 0.75 -13.31 -10.64
C ALA A 356 0.43 -14.14 -9.38
N GLY A 357 0.47 -15.47 -9.49
CA GLY A 357 0.20 -16.38 -8.39
C GLY A 357 -1.29 -16.60 -8.12
N ILE A 358 -1.59 -16.96 -6.89
CA ILE A 358 -2.94 -17.24 -6.38
C ILE A 358 -3.38 -16.20 -5.36
N GLY A 359 -4.69 -16.03 -5.22
CA GLY A 359 -5.27 -15.10 -4.25
C GLY A 359 -4.81 -15.35 -2.81
N LEU A 360 -4.71 -14.28 -2.03
CA LEU A 360 -4.62 -14.41 -0.57
C LEU A 360 -5.88 -15.10 -0.01
N PRO A 361 -5.80 -15.73 1.17
CA PRO A 361 -6.95 -16.37 1.80
C PRO A 361 -8.19 -15.47 1.83
N GLY A 362 -9.33 -16.01 1.40
CA GLY A 362 -10.60 -15.31 1.31
C GLY A 362 -10.81 -14.46 0.06
N LEU A 363 -9.80 -14.29 -0.81
CA LEU A 363 -9.97 -13.60 -2.09
C LEU A 363 -10.62 -14.52 -3.12
N GLU A 364 -11.81 -14.16 -3.57
CA GLU A 364 -12.50 -14.78 -4.69
C GLU A 364 -12.23 -14.01 -5.96
N MET A 365 -11.88 -14.71 -7.03
CA MET A 365 -11.60 -14.17 -8.35
C MET A 365 -12.46 -14.87 -9.40
N ARG A 366 -12.98 -14.11 -10.35
CA ARG A 366 -13.70 -14.64 -11.52
C ARG A 366 -13.30 -13.87 -12.76
N ILE A 367 -13.44 -14.51 -13.91
CA ILE A 367 -13.25 -13.89 -15.22
C ILE A 367 -14.63 -13.76 -15.88
N LEU A 368 -14.97 -12.55 -16.34
CA LEU A 368 -16.24 -12.28 -17.00
C LEU A 368 -16.03 -11.89 -18.46
N ASP A 369 -16.93 -12.32 -19.32
CA ASP A 369 -17.03 -11.79 -20.69
C ASP A 369 -17.66 -10.38 -20.69
N SER A 370 -17.75 -9.77 -21.87
CA SER A 370 -18.36 -8.45 -22.06
C SER A 370 -19.87 -8.40 -21.72
N GLY A 371 -20.54 -9.54 -21.70
CA GLY A 371 -21.94 -9.69 -21.29
C GLY A 371 -22.11 -9.94 -19.77
N GLY A 372 -21.02 -10.08 -19.02
CA GLY A 372 -21.03 -10.38 -17.59
C GLY A 372 -21.19 -11.84 -17.24
N LYS A 373 -21.08 -12.77 -18.22
CA LYS A 373 -21.10 -14.21 -18.00
C LYS A 373 -19.71 -14.68 -17.52
N ILE A 374 -19.70 -15.60 -16.56
CA ILE A 374 -18.47 -16.22 -16.07
C ILE A 374 -17.87 -17.08 -17.20
N LEU A 375 -16.60 -16.82 -17.49
CA LEU A 375 -15.80 -17.59 -18.44
C LEU A 375 -15.18 -18.82 -17.77
N THR A 376 -14.87 -19.82 -18.60
CA THR A 376 -14.17 -21.02 -18.16
C THR A 376 -12.66 -20.76 -17.99
N ASN A 377 -11.99 -21.68 -17.27
CA ASN A 377 -10.56 -21.53 -16.99
C ASN A 377 -9.73 -21.43 -18.28
N GLY A 378 -8.86 -20.44 -18.32
CA GLY A 378 -7.95 -20.17 -19.46
C GLY A 378 -8.50 -19.18 -20.49
N GLU A 379 -9.77 -18.84 -20.48
CA GLU A 379 -10.35 -17.80 -21.35
C GLU A 379 -10.01 -16.41 -20.81
N VAL A 380 -9.78 -15.45 -21.74
CA VAL A 380 -9.47 -14.06 -21.40
C VAL A 380 -10.76 -13.26 -21.22
N GLY A 381 -10.86 -12.54 -20.12
CA GLY A 381 -11.97 -11.63 -19.84
C GLY A 381 -11.64 -10.65 -18.73
N GLU A 382 -12.62 -9.90 -18.26
CA GLU A 382 -12.47 -8.96 -17.17
C GLU A 382 -12.33 -9.69 -15.83
N LEU A 383 -11.24 -9.40 -15.11
CA LEU A 383 -11.08 -9.86 -13.74
C LEU A 383 -12.04 -9.13 -12.80
N VAL A 384 -12.80 -9.89 -12.05
CA VAL A 384 -13.62 -9.36 -10.95
C VAL A 384 -13.24 -10.05 -9.65
N ILE A 385 -13.23 -9.29 -8.55
CA ILE A 385 -12.75 -9.75 -7.25
C ILE A 385 -13.77 -9.49 -6.15
N ARG A 386 -13.74 -10.34 -5.13
CA ARG A 386 -14.52 -10.21 -3.90
C ARG A 386 -13.72 -10.81 -2.75
N GLY A 387 -13.68 -10.15 -1.60
CA GLY A 387 -12.91 -10.69 -0.47
C GLY A 387 -12.84 -9.75 0.72
N PRO A 388 -12.31 -10.25 1.86
CA PRO A 388 -12.26 -9.51 3.12
C PRO A 388 -11.33 -8.29 3.06
N GLY A 389 -10.35 -8.27 2.15
CA GLY A 389 -9.41 -7.15 1.95
C GLY A 389 -9.84 -6.16 0.87
N VAL A 390 -10.99 -6.35 0.23
CA VAL A 390 -11.50 -5.44 -0.80
C VAL A 390 -12.09 -4.19 -0.13
N PHE A 391 -11.82 -3.02 -0.70
CA PHE A 391 -12.21 -1.71 -0.18
C PHE A 391 -13.72 -1.56 0.05
N ILE A 392 -14.11 -0.51 0.78
CA ILE A 392 -15.51 -0.25 1.13
C ILE A 392 -16.17 0.83 0.26
N GLY A 393 -15.50 1.33 -0.75
CA GLY A 393 -16.04 2.32 -1.69
C GLY A 393 -15.10 3.47 -1.99
N TYR A 394 -15.56 4.40 -2.83
CA TYR A 394 -14.87 5.65 -3.12
C TYR A 394 -15.49 6.81 -2.33
N TYR A 395 -14.65 7.58 -1.64
CA TYR A 395 -15.10 8.71 -0.84
C TYR A 395 -15.82 9.74 -1.71
N GLY A 396 -17.05 10.10 -1.34
CA GLY A 396 -17.87 11.05 -2.10
C GLY A 396 -18.43 10.54 -3.46
N GLN A 397 -18.11 9.29 -3.87
CA GLN A 397 -18.45 8.77 -5.21
C GLN A 397 -19.22 7.42 -5.13
N LYS A 398 -20.33 7.44 -4.39
CA LYS A 398 -21.16 6.22 -4.17
C LYS A 398 -21.71 5.61 -5.47
N ASP A 399 -22.11 6.44 -6.42
CA ASP A 399 -22.69 5.94 -7.69
C ASP A 399 -21.62 5.29 -8.57
N LEU A 400 -20.40 5.85 -8.59
CA LEU A 400 -19.25 5.21 -9.24
C LEU A 400 -18.95 3.84 -8.62
N TYR A 401 -18.90 3.77 -7.28
CA TYR A 401 -18.69 2.47 -6.60
C TYR A 401 -19.75 1.46 -7.03
N LYS A 402 -21.04 1.83 -6.95
CA LYS A 402 -22.14 0.94 -7.32
C LYS A 402 -22.07 0.45 -8.76
N SER A 403 -21.64 1.31 -9.70
CA SER A 403 -21.52 0.93 -11.11
C SER A 403 -20.42 -0.10 -11.39
N LEU A 404 -19.45 -0.22 -10.46
CA LEU A 404 -18.33 -1.15 -10.55
C LEU A 404 -18.55 -2.45 -9.74
N ILE A 405 -19.69 -2.59 -9.05
CA ILE A 405 -20.04 -3.81 -8.33
C ILE A 405 -21.05 -4.62 -9.14
N THR A 406 -20.76 -5.90 -9.35
CA THR A 406 -21.71 -6.83 -9.99
C THR A 406 -22.89 -7.14 -9.06
N SER A 407 -23.96 -7.70 -9.60
CA SER A 407 -25.12 -8.16 -8.81
C SER A 407 -24.78 -9.20 -7.73
N GLU A 408 -23.66 -9.91 -7.88
CA GLU A 408 -23.14 -10.88 -6.91
C GLU A 408 -22.12 -10.27 -5.93
N GLY A 409 -21.91 -8.94 -5.94
CA GLY A 409 -20.99 -8.23 -5.03
C GLY A 409 -19.51 -8.35 -5.41
N PHE A 410 -19.17 -8.66 -6.67
CA PHE A 410 -17.78 -8.61 -7.15
C PHE A 410 -17.45 -7.22 -7.66
N PHE A 411 -16.27 -6.73 -7.30
CA PHE A 411 -15.72 -5.49 -7.82
C PHE A 411 -15.05 -5.74 -9.18
N ARG A 412 -15.39 -4.92 -10.18
CA ARG A 412 -14.79 -4.89 -11.52
C ARG A 412 -13.46 -4.17 -11.48
N THR A 413 -12.36 -4.89 -11.71
CA THR A 413 -11.00 -4.31 -11.62
C THR A 413 -10.63 -3.48 -12.84
N GLY A 414 -11.24 -3.77 -13.99
CA GLY A 414 -10.84 -3.25 -15.28
C GLY A 414 -9.59 -3.90 -15.86
N ASP A 415 -8.99 -4.86 -15.17
CA ASP A 415 -7.88 -5.67 -15.69
C ASP A 415 -8.43 -6.85 -16.50
N LEU A 416 -7.77 -7.16 -17.62
CA LEU A 416 -8.00 -8.37 -18.40
C LEU A 416 -7.08 -9.47 -17.90
N ALA A 417 -7.64 -10.66 -17.71
CA ALA A 417 -6.88 -11.77 -17.14
C ALA A 417 -7.42 -13.14 -17.56
N THR A 418 -6.66 -14.16 -17.24
CA THR A 418 -7.09 -15.57 -17.23
C THR A 418 -6.89 -16.17 -15.85
N LEU A 419 -7.73 -17.13 -15.49
CA LEU A 419 -7.51 -18.03 -14.36
C LEU A 419 -7.33 -19.45 -14.88
N ASP A 420 -6.37 -20.17 -14.34
CA ASP A 420 -6.26 -21.59 -14.63
C ASP A 420 -7.07 -22.46 -13.63
N GLN A 421 -7.09 -23.77 -13.83
CA GLN A 421 -7.83 -24.72 -12.98
C GLN A 421 -7.33 -24.74 -11.52
N SER A 422 -6.09 -24.34 -11.28
CA SER A 422 -5.48 -24.25 -9.94
C SER A 422 -5.61 -22.87 -9.30
N GLY A 423 -6.28 -21.92 -9.97
CA GLY A 423 -6.52 -20.56 -9.47
C GLY A 423 -5.36 -19.60 -9.67
N TYR A 424 -4.36 -19.94 -10.50
CA TYR A 424 -3.30 -19.01 -10.85
C TYR A 424 -3.80 -17.92 -11.78
N LEU A 425 -3.55 -16.67 -11.41
CA LEU A 425 -3.95 -15.47 -12.14
C LEU A 425 -2.84 -15.07 -13.14
N ARG A 426 -3.22 -14.87 -14.39
CA ARG A 426 -2.35 -14.24 -15.39
C ARG A 426 -3.02 -12.98 -15.93
N ILE A 427 -2.39 -11.83 -15.72
CA ILE A 427 -2.83 -10.55 -16.28
C ILE A 427 -2.44 -10.50 -17.75
N THR A 428 -3.39 -10.13 -18.60
CA THR A 428 -3.21 -10.06 -20.08
C THR A 428 -3.40 -8.64 -20.61
N GLY A 429 -3.79 -7.68 -19.77
CA GLY A 429 -3.94 -6.28 -20.14
C GLY A 429 -4.92 -5.51 -19.25
N ARG A 430 -5.36 -4.36 -19.75
CA ARG A 430 -6.42 -3.55 -19.15
C ARG A 430 -7.47 -3.19 -20.18
N LEU A 431 -8.73 -3.17 -19.78
CA LEU A 431 -9.86 -2.82 -20.65
C LEU A 431 -9.68 -1.46 -21.32
N LYS A 432 -9.20 -0.47 -20.56
CA LYS A 432 -9.01 0.92 -21.06
C LYS A 432 -7.78 1.10 -21.93
N ASP A 433 -6.81 0.19 -21.86
CA ASP A 433 -5.54 0.27 -22.61
C ASP A 433 -5.61 -0.57 -23.91
N LEU A 434 -6.77 -1.18 -24.20
CA LEU A 434 -6.97 -1.92 -25.45
C LEU A 434 -6.87 -0.97 -26.65
N ILE A 435 -6.01 -1.33 -27.58
CA ILE A 435 -5.89 -0.66 -28.88
C ILE A 435 -6.93 -1.27 -29.81
N ILE A 436 -7.85 -0.43 -30.33
CA ILE A 436 -8.87 -0.89 -31.26
C ILE A 436 -8.43 -0.55 -32.68
N ARG A 437 -8.12 -1.56 -33.48
CA ARG A 437 -7.73 -1.39 -34.88
C ARG A 437 -8.53 -2.32 -35.78
N GLY A 438 -9.28 -1.75 -36.72
CA GLY A 438 -10.10 -2.53 -37.65
C GLY A 438 -11.16 -3.42 -36.96
N GLY A 439 -11.66 -3.02 -35.78
CA GLY A 439 -12.61 -3.80 -34.98
C GLY A 439 -11.97 -4.91 -34.13
N VAL A 440 -10.64 -5.03 -34.14
CA VAL A 440 -9.89 -6.00 -33.32
C VAL A 440 -9.38 -5.30 -32.06
N ASN A 441 -9.62 -5.90 -30.90
CA ASN A 441 -9.06 -5.48 -29.62
C ASN A 441 -7.66 -6.07 -29.44
N ILE A 442 -6.65 -5.21 -29.40
CA ILE A 442 -5.24 -5.58 -29.23
C ILE A 442 -4.79 -5.13 -27.84
N SER A 443 -4.37 -6.08 -27.01
CA SER A 443 -3.74 -5.75 -25.74
C SER A 443 -2.27 -5.41 -25.97
N PRO A 444 -1.76 -4.27 -25.42
CA PRO A 444 -0.34 -3.92 -25.48
C PRO A 444 0.56 -4.94 -24.78
N VAL A 445 0.11 -5.47 -23.64
CA VAL A 445 0.94 -6.29 -22.72
C VAL A 445 1.63 -7.49 -23.39
N PRO A 446 0.96 -8.36 -24.16
CA PRO A 446 1.65 -9.48 -24.80
C PRO A 446 2.72 -9.07 -25.83
N ILE A 447 2.54 -7.89 -26.46
CA ILE A 447 3.51 -7.34 -27.41
C ILE A 447 4.72 -6.76 -26.64
N GLU A 448 4.46 -6.04 -25.56
CA GLU A 448 5.48 -5.50 -24.67
C GLU A 448 6.31 -6.61 -24.03
N ASP A 449 5.69 -7.70 -23.58
CA ASP A 449 6.35 -8.87 -23.03
C ASP A 449 7.29 -9.54 -24.06
N ALA A 450 6.79 -9.72 -25.29
CA ALA A 450 7.59 -10.32 -26.36
C ALA A 450 8.80 -9.44 -26.73
N LEU A 451 8.63 -8.13 -26.80
CA LEU A 451 9.71 -7.19 -27.11
C LEU A 451 10.71 -7.02 -25.96
N SER A 452 10.24 -6.97 -24.72
CA SER A 452 11.11 -6.82 -23.53
C SER A 452 12.01 -8.04 -23.28
N SER A 453 11.72 -9.19 -23.87
CA SER A 453 12.61 -10.36 -23.85
C SER A 453 13.86 -10.22 -24.73
N HIS A 454 13.90 -9.22 -25.62
CA HIS A 454 15.05 -9.00 -26.50
C HIS A 454 16.21 -8.32 -25.73
N PRO A 455 17.45 -8.82 -25.82
CA PRO A 455 18.57 -8.34 -25.01
C PRO A 455 18.93 -6.86 -25.24
N ASP A 456 18.66 -6.33 -26.44
CA ASP A 456 18.99 -4.94 -26.80
C ASP A 456 17.84 -3.96 -26.53
N ILE A 457 16.71 -4.42 -25.96
CA ILE A 457 15.57 -3.55 -25.62
C ILE A 457 15.58 -3.29 -24.10
N TYR A 458 15.86 -2.06 -23.74
CA TYR A 458 15.86 -1.63 -22.33
C TYR A 458 14.46 -1.39 -21.78
N GLY A 459 13.57 -0.87 -22.59
CA GLY A 459 12.18 -0.60 -22.25
C GLY A 459 11.30 -0.49 -23.47
N VAL A 460 10.04 -0.87 -23.36
CA VAL A 460 9.06 -0.86 -24.43
C VAL A 460 7.72 -0.33 -23.92
N ALA A 461 7.01 0.42 -24.78
CA ALA A 461 5.63 0.79 -24.57
C ALA A 461 4.91 0.73 -25.93
N VAL A 462 3.80 -0.01 -25.98
CA VAL A 462 2.95 -0.12 -27.18
C VAL A 462 1.79 0.83 -27.03
N ILE A 463 1.67 1.75 -27.98
CA ILE A 463 0.63 2.80 -28.02
C ILE A 463 -0.20 2.67 -29.28
N GLY A 464 -1.51 3.06 -29.20
CA GLY A 464 -2.46 3.07 -30.29
C GLY A 464 -2.49 4.38 -31.07
#